data_849d82182632a85225f2520c5d30808e
#
_entry.id   849d82182632a85225f2520c5d30808e
#
_cell.length_a   1.000
_cell.length_b   1.000
_cell.length_c   1.000
_cell.angle_alpha   90.00
_cell.angle_beta   90.00
_cell.angle_gamma   90.00
#
_symmetry.space_group_name_H-M   'P 1'
#
loop_
_entity.id
_entity.type
_entity.pdbx_description
1 polymer ?
#
loop_
_entity_poly.entity_id
_entity_poly.type
_entity_poly.pdbx_seq_one_letter_code
_entity_poly.pdbx_strand_id
1 'polypeptide(L)'
;MKKFKEGKIKLVEEEDIIYDIPTPAYREESFFKNYKELKKNFNVDTQNVLEKFVKEHKNTKQEDEAYKILTEFRSKFNQNTIYDCLTLNSNNQYNLMKEVMSSKEKNTINFEEKFMQDKKFTILKLLNYVDELIKKYDPTIYVYVGSDSVDYNYIEKNIKTYFYKNMSEGIIINYKGKMYDYSI
;
A
#
# COMPACT_ATOMS: atom_id res chain seq x y z
N MET A 1 -16.53 23.56 -12.66
CA MET A 1 -16.65 22.12 -12.38
C MET A 1 -16.02 21.19 -13.41
N LYS A 2 -16.03 21.49 -14.72
CA LYS A 2 -15.36 20.65 -15.73
C LYS A 2 -13.84 20.59 -15.60
N LYS A 3 -13.20 21.68 -15.21
CA LYS A 3 -11.74 21.74 -15.01
C LYS A 3 -11.20 20.83 -13.89
N PHE A 4 -12.04 20.46 -12.91
CA PHE A 4 -11.63 19.58 -11.83
C PHE A 4 -11.44 18.12 -12.26
N LYS A 5 -12.14 17.69 -13.32
CA LYS A 5 -12.03 16.33 -13.84
C LYS A 5 -10.85 16.15 -14.81
N GLU A 6 -10.36 17.24 -15.39
CA GLU A 6 -9.26 17.21 -16.37
C GLU A 6 -7.89 17.20 -15.70
N GLY A 7 -7.86 17.46 -14.39
CA GLY A 7 -6.63 17.50 -13.63
C GLY A 7 -6.23 16.20 -12.94
N LYS A 8 -6.81 15.09 -13.32
CA LYS A 8 -6.46 13.80 -12.77
C LYS A 8 -5.23 13.23 -13.45
N ILE A 9 -4.16 13.11 -12.69
CA ILE A 9 -2.95 12.47 -13.16
C ILE A 9 -3.08 10.96 -12.90
N LYS A 10 -3.06 10.18 -13.95
CA LYS A 10 -2.88 8.75 -13.83
C LYS A 10 -1.41 8.50 -13.52
N LEU A 11 -1.12 8.06 -12.33
CA LEU A 11 0.23 7.79 -11.87
C LEU A 11 0.80 6.49 -12.40
N VAL A 12 0.02 5.66 -13.05
CA VAL A 12 0.45 4.30 -13.26
C VAL A 12 -0.01 3.82 -14.61
N GLU A 13 0.85 3.07 -15.27
CA GLU A 13 0.50 2.30 -16.45
C GLU A 13 -0.65 1.34 -16.14
N GLU A 14 -1.40 0.91 -17.13
CA GLU A 14 -2.73 0.30 -17.03
C GLU A 14 -2.86 -0.91 -16.09
N GLU A 15 -1.78 -1.47 -15.61
CA GLU A 15 -1.75 -2.65 -14.72
C GLU A 15 -1.62 -2.30 -13.24
N ASP A 16 -1.37 -1.05 -12.94
CA ASP A 16 -1.06 -0.60 -11.59
C ASP A 16 -2.18 0.26 -11.01
N ILE A 17 -2.08 0.57 -9.76
CA ILE A 17 -3.06 1.34 -9.03
C ILE A 17 -3.18 2.74 -9.64
N ILE A 18 -4.33 3.05 -10.20
CA ILE A 18 -4.63 4.38 -10.72
C ILE A 18 -4.92 5.29 -9.55
N TYR A 19 -4.02 6.20 -9.30
CA TYR A 19 -4.28 7.29 -8.37
C TYR A 19 -4.78 8.50 -9.12
N ASP A 20 -6.01 8.87 -8.85
CA ASP A 20 -6.52 10.18 -9.23
C ASP A 20 -5.89 11.20 -8.29
N ILE A 21 -4.68 11.65 -8.60
CA ILE A 21 -4.12 12.79 -7.91
C ILE A 21 -4.83 14.02 -8.44
N PRO A 22 -5.58 14.74 -7.60
CA PRO A 22 -6.13 16.01 -8.04
C PRO A 22 -4.96 16.90 -8.41
N THR A 23 -4.87 17.28 -9.66
CA THR A 23 -4.06 18.45 -10.01
C THR A 23 -4.58 19.57 -9.13
N PRO A 24 -3.69 20.27 -8.48
CA PRO A 24 -4.12 21.30 -7.56
C PRO A 24 -5.01 22.30 -8.29
N ALA A 25 -6.30 22.20 -8.07
CA ALA A 25 -7.26 23.20 -8.54
C ALA A 25 -7.00 24.58 -7.91
N TYR A 26 -6.17 24.59 -6.89
CA TYR A 26 -5.64 25.77 -6.21
C TYR A 26 -4.40 26.35 -6.90
N ARG A 27 -4.00 25.84 -8.05
CA ARG A 27 -3.09 26.56 -8.96
C ARG A 27 -3.87 27.68 -9.65
N GLU A 28 -4.38 28.60 -8.81
CA GLU A 28 -4.83 29.89 -9.28
C GLU A 28 -3.65 30.67 -9.85
N GLU A 29 -3.93 31.65 -10.71
CA GLU A 29 -2.86 32.50 -11.28
C GLU A 29 -1.96 33.14 -10.21
N SER A 30 -2.49 33.40 -9.00
CA SER A 30 -1.75 33.85 -7.84
C SER A 30 -0.66 32.85 -7.39
N PHE A 31 -0.94 31.55 -7.48
CA PHE A 31 0.03 30.52 -7.16
C PHE A 31 1.18 30.53 -8.16
N PHE A 32 0.90 30.71 -9.45
CA PHE A 32 1.94 30.77 -10.46
C PHE A 32 2.81 32.03 -10.39
N LYS A 33 2.24 33.17 -9.99
CA LYS A 33 3.02 34.38 -9.77
C LYS A 33 4.10 34.21 -8.69
N ASN A 34 3.78 33.47 -7.65
CA ASN A 34 4.68 33.19 -6.53
C ASN A 34 5.44 31.87 -6.69
N TYR A 35 5.19 31.13 -7.78
CA TYR A 35 5.79 29.82 -7.99
C TYR A 35 7.32 29.83 -7.94
N LYS A 36 7.95 30.83 -8.55
CA LYS A 36 9.42 30.97 -8.48
C LYS A 36 9.93 31.29 -7.08
N GLU A 37 9.17 32.03 -6.29
CA GLU A 37 9.50 32.32 -4.89
C GLU A 37 9.17 31.13 -4.00
N LEU A 38 8.05 30.49 -4.23
CA LEU A 38 7.68 29.23 -3.60
C LEU A 38 8.70 28.14 -3.92
N LYS A 39 9.17 28.05 -5.16
CA LYS A 39 10.23 27.11 -5.57
C LYS A 39 11.57 27.38 -4.89
N LYS A 40 11.90 28.64 -4.58
CA LYS A 40 13.09 29.00 -3.79
C LYS A 40 12.93 28.69 -2.32
N ASN A 41 11.72 28.84 -1.77
CA ASN A 41 11.40 28.60 -0.37
C ASN A 41 11.02 27.14 -0.10
N PHE A 42 10.45 26.46 -1.08
CA PHE A 42 10.22 25.02 -1.15
C PHE A 42 11.25 24.39 -2.11
N ASN A 43 12.48 24.57 -1.80
CA ASN A 43 13.42 23.52 -2.12
C ASN A 43 12.96 22.35 -1.25
N VAL A 44 11.96 21.61 -1.76
CA VAL A 44 11.50 20.39 -1.10
C VAL A 44 12.70 19.48 -1.20
N ASP A 45 13.49 19.51 -0.17
CA ASP A 45 14.51 18.50 0.03
C ASP A 45 13.72 17.19 0.20
N THR A 46 13.48 16.55 -0.94
CA THR A 46 12.70 15.32 -1.03
C THR A 46 13.25 14.26 -0.10
N GLN A 47 14.56 14.27 0.13
CA GLN A 47 15.21 13.41 1.10
C GLN A 47 14.73 13.73 2.52
N ASN A 48 14.74 14.99 2.93
CA ASN A 48 14.28 15.38 4.27
C ASN A 48 12.80 15.06 4.52
N VAL A 49 11.95 15.28 3.50
CA VAL A 49 10.53 14.90 3.57
C VAL A 49 10.39 13.40 3.79
N LEU A 50 11.13 12.60 3.04
CA LEU A 50 11.06 11.14 3.13
C LEU A 50 11.63 10.63 4.45
N GLU A 51 12.77 11.17 4.90
CA GLU A 51 13.35 10.80 6.20
C GLU A 51 12.41 11.12 7.37
N LYS A 52 11.76 12.28 7.33
CA LYS A 52 10.73 12.63 8.31
C LYS A 52 9.56 11.69 8.25
N PHE A 53 9.05 11.39 7.04
CA PHE A 53 7.95 10.47 6.84
C PHE A 53 8.27 9.08 7.42
N VAL A 54 9.45 8.53 7.13
CA VAL A 54 9.90 7.23 7.63
C VAL A 54 9.92 7.21 9.16
N LYS A 55 10.42 8.27 9.81
CA LYS A 55 10.45 8.36 11.27
C LYS A 55 9.06 8.37 11.90
N GLU A 56 8.11 9.04 11.25
CA GLU A 56 6.73 9.20 11.75
C GLU A 56 5.85 7.97 11.49
N HIS A 57 6.17 7.18 10.45
CA HIS A 57 5.30 6.10 9.95
C HIS A 57 5.93 4.70 10.03
N LYS A 58 6.97 4.54 10.82
CA LYS A 58 7.63 3.24 10.97
C LYS A 58 6.71 2.22 11.67
N ASN A 59 6.66 1.02 11.12
CA ASN A 59 5.97 -0.09 11.76
C ASN A 59 6.53 -0.40 13.14
N THR A 60 5.66 -0.85 14.03
CA THR A 60 6.07 -1.46 15.29
C THR A 60 6.63 -2.87 15.02
N LYS A 61 7.39 -3.41 15.96
CA LYS A 61 7.88 -4.80 15.87
C LYS A 61 6.75 -5.82 15.72
N GLN A 62 5.61 -5.55 16.36
CA GLN A 62 4.43 -6.41 16.28
C GLN A 62 3.80 -6.36 14.90
N GLU A 63 3.72 -5.20 14.27
CA GLU A 63 3.23 -5.05 12.89
C GLU A 63 4.14 -5.76 11.89
N ASP A 64 5.45 -5.66 12.05
CA ASP A 64 6.41 -6.35 11.19
C ASP A 64 6.32 -7.87 11.35
N GLU A 65 6.16 -8.37 12.59
CA GLU A 65 5.95 -9.79 12.85
C GLU A 65 4.63 -10.28 12.26
N ALA A 66 3.55 -9.51 12.40
CA ALA A 66 2.26 -9.81 11.79
C ALA A 66 2.37 -9.87 10.26
N TYR A 67 3.01 -8.91 9.65
CA TYR A 67 3.25 -8.91 8.21
C TYR A 67 3.98 -10.16 7.73
N LYS A 68 5.03 -10.54 8.44
CA LYS A 68 5.81 -11.75 8.12
C LYS A 68 4.95 -13.02 8.22
N ILE A 69 4.20 -13.19 9.32
CA ILE A 69 3.33 -14.35 9.52
C ILE A 69 2.27 -14.43 8.42
N LEU A 70 1.64 -13.30 8.10
CA LEU A 70 0.59 -13.24 7.09
C LEU A 70 1.11 -13.55 5.68
N THR A 71 2.27 -13.01 5.31
CA THR A 71 2.88 -13.27 4.00
C THR A 71 3.36 -14.71 3.87
N GLU A 72 3.93 -15.28 4.92
CA GLU A 72 4.30 -16.70 4.98
C GLU A 72 3.06 -17.59 4.87
N PHE A 73 2.01 -17.29 5.61
CA PHE A 73 0.73 -18.01 5.52
C PHE A 73 0.16 -17.93 4.10
N ARG A 74 0.06 -16.73 3.53
CA ARG A 74 -0.48 -16.51 2.18
C ARG A 74 0.28 -17.28 1.10
N SER A 75 1.59 -17.39 1.24
CA SER A 75 2.47 -18.08 0.29
C SER A 75 2.24 -19.60 0.20
N LYS A 76 1.59 -20.20 1.20
CA LYS A 76 1.23 -21.63 1.19
C LYS A 76 0.13 -21.96 0.19
N PHE A 77 -0.61 -20.96 -0.29
CA PHE A 77 -1.77 -21.15 -1.15
C PHE A 77 -1.46 -20.75 -2.59
N ASN A 78 -1.28 -21.76 -3.43
CA ASN A 78 -1.28 -21.60 -4.89
C ASN A 78 -2.67 -21.94 -5.46
N GLN A 79 -2.83 -21.79 -6.77
CA GLN A 79 -4.11 -22.06 -7.43
C GLN A 79 -4.62 -23.48 -7.18
N ASN A 80 -3.74 -24.48 -7.20
CA ASN A 80 -4.14 -25.88 -7.00
C ASN A 80 -4.63 -26.13 -5.57
N THR A 81 -3.90 -25.62 -4.56
CA THR A 81 -4.32 -25.77 -3.16
C THR A 81 -5.63 -25.05 -2.87
N ILE A 82 -5.85 -23.88 -3.46
CA ILE A 82 -7.13 -23.17 -3.37
C ILE A 82 -8.24 -23.99 -4.01
N TYR A 83 -8.02 -24.50 -5.21
CA TYR A 83 -9.00 -25.32 -5.93
C TYR A 83 -9.38 -26.57 -5.13
N ASP A 84 -8.40 -27.28 -4.60
CA ASP A 84 -8.64 -28.47 -3.77
C ASP A 84 -9.48 -28.14 -2.53
N CYS A 85 -9.20 -27.03 -1.86
CA CYS A 85 -10.01 -26.57 -0.73
C CYS A 85 -11.46 -26.26 -1.14
N LEU A 86 -11.68 -25.66 -2.30
CA LEU A 86 -13.00 -25.29 -2.80
C LEU A 86 -13.88 -26.49 -3.17
N THR A 87 -13.30 -27.68 -3.35
CA THR A 87 -14.07 -28.91 -3.55
C THR A 87 -14.80 -29.36 -2.28
N LEU A 88 -14.37 -28.89 -1.12
CA LEU A 88 -14.97 -29.20 0.17
C LEU A 88 -16.17 -28.28 0.45
N ASN A 89 -17.12 -28.75 1.26
CA ASN A 89 -18.18 -27.90 1.78
C ASN A 89 -17.62 -26.89 2.79
N SER A 90 -18.39 -25.84 3.11
CA SER A 90 -17.95 -24.74 3.99
C SER A 90 -17.44 -25.21 5.35
N ASN A 91 -18.14 -26.15 5.99
CA ASN A 91 -17.76 -26.66 7.30
C ASN A 91 -16.41 -27.41 7.24
N ASN A 92 -16.21 -28.22 6.21
CA ASN A 92 -14.97 -28.94 6.02
C ASN A 92 -13.81 -28.01 5.65
N GLN A 93 -14.05 -26.96 4.85
CA GLN A 93 -13.05 -25.93 4.60
C GLN A 93 -12.62 -25.24 5.90
N TYR A 94 -13.57 -24.86 6.76
CA TYR A 94 -13.28 -24.25 8.05
C TYR A 94 -12.45 -25.17 8.95
N ASN A 95 -12.89 -26.42 9.11
CA ASN A 95 -12.19 -27.39 9.95
C ASN A 95 -10.80 -27.70 9.44
N LEU A 96 -10.61 -27.81 8.12
CA LEU A 96 -9.30 -27.99 7.51
C LEU A 96 -8.39 -26.82 7.87
N MET A 97 -8.85 -25.59 7.71
CA MET A 97 -8.05 -24.41 8.07
C MET A 97 -7.73 -24.37 9.56
N LYS A 98 -8.71 -24.72 10.40
CA LYS A 98 -8.51 -24.81 11.85
C LYS A 98 -7.41 -25.81 12.24
N GLU A 99 -7.28 -26.91 11.51
CA GLU A 99 -6.27 -27.94 11.77
C GLU A 99 -4.87 -27.54 11.25
N VAL A 100 -4.81 -26.99 10.04
CA VAL A 100 -3.52 -26.72 9.36
C VAL A 100 -2.85 -25.41 9.80
N MET A 101 -3.62 -24.48 10.33
CA MET A 101 -3.07 -23.20 10.81
C MET A 101 -2.40 -23.37 12.16
N SER A 102 -1.21 -22.81 12.29
CA SER A 102 -0.52 -22.67 13.59
C SER A 102 -1.28 -21.71 14.53
N SER A 103 -0.98 -21.82 15.82
CA SER A 103 -1.55 -20.91 16.83
C SER A 103 -1.19 -19.44 16.55
N LYS A 104 0.02 -19.17 16.07
CA LYS A 104 0.45 -17.82 15.68
C LYS A 104 -0.38 -17.26 14.52
N GLU A 105 -0.58 -18.08 13.49
CA GLU A 105 -1.40 -17.68 12.32
C GLU A 105 -2.85 -17.41 12.73
N LYS A 106 -3.45 -18.31 13.52
CA LYS A 106 -4.82 -18.11 14.03
C LYS A 106 -4.97 -16.81 14.81
N ASN A 107 -4.03 -16.54 15.70
CA ASN A 107 -4.06 -15.34 16.53
C ASN A 107 -3.85 -14.06 15.69
N THR A 108 -2.89 -14.08 14.76
CA THR A 108 -2.60 -12.92 13.91
C THR A 108 -3.77 -12.59 12.99
N ILE A 109 -4.45 -13.61 12.47
CA ILE A 109 -5.63 -13.47 11.59
C ILE A 109 -6.89 -13.21 12.41
N ASN A 110 -6.89 -13.53 13.69
CA ASN A 110 -8.08 -13.56 14.54
C ASN A 110 -9.13 -14.57 14.01
N PHE A 111 -8.65 -15.74 13.58
CA PHE A 111 -9.37 -16.69 12.74
C PHE A 111 -10.67 -17.16 13.37
N GLU A 112 -10.63 -17.60 14.63
CA GLU A 112 -11.80 -18.14 15.30
C GLU A 112 -12.86 -17.06 15.52
N GLU A 113 -12.47 -15.89 16.00
CA GLU A 113 -13.41 -14.78 16.21
C GLU A 113 -14.09 -14.33 14.91
N LYS A 114 -13.32 -14.29 13.82
CA LYS A 114 -13.78 -13.79 12.52
C LYS A 114 -14.68 -14.80 11.80
N PHE A 115 -14.38 -16.09 11.87
CA PHE A 115 -14.96 -17.11 10.97
C PHE A 115 -15.72 -18.25 11.65
N MET A 116 -15.62 -18.43 12.98
CA MET A 116 -16.23 -19.56 13.68
C MET A 116 -17.76 -19.67 13.44
N GLN A 117 -18.44 -18.55 13.29
CA GLN A 117 -19.88 -18.50 13.08
C GLN A 117 -20.29 -18.29 11.61
N ASP A 118 -19.33 -18.20 10.69
CA ASP A 118 -19.64 -18.02 9.28
C ASP A 118 -20.04 -19.33 8.62
N LYS A 119 -21.34 -19.57 8.56
CA LYS A 119 -21.92 -20.76 7.88
C LYS A 119 -21.61 -20.84 6.38
N LYS A 120 -21.13 -19.74 5.80
CA LYS A 120 -20.73 -19.64 4.39
C LYS A 120 -19.23 -19.40 4.26
N PHE A 121 -18.46 -19.93 5.20
CA PHE A 121 -17.01 -19.85 5.14
C PHE A 121 -16.46 -20.45 3.84
N THR A 122 -15.52 -19.77 3.23
CA THR A 122 -14.72 -20.28 2.11
C THR A 122 -13.26 -19.88 2.29
N ILE A 123 -12.37 -20.67 1.71
CA ILE A 123 -10.95 -20.34 1.68
C ILE A 123 -10.71 -18.99 1.01
N LEU A 124 -11.50 -18.62 0.00
CA LEU A 124 -11.37 -17.33 -0.68
C LEU A 124 -11.68 -16.15 0.25
N LYS A 125 -12.70 -16.28 1.11
CA LYS A 125 -12.98 -15.24 2.13
C LYS A 125 -11.82 -15.07 3.08
N LEU A 126 -11.23 -16.16 3.53
CA LEU A 126 -10.06 -16.13 4.40
C LEU A 126 -8.88 -15.45 3.71
N LEU A 127 -8.56 -15.87 2.48
CA LEU A 127 -7.43 -15.31 1.75
C LEU A 127 -7.61 -13.83 1.40
N ASN A 128 -8.82 -13.41 1.02
CA ASN A 128 -9.12 -12.00 0.81
C ASN A 128 -8.92 -11.18 2.09
N TYR A 129 -9.37 -11.69 3.23
CA TYR A 129 -9.16 -11.03 4.51
C TYR A 129 -7.67 -10.97 4.89
N VAL A 130 -6.93 -12.03 4.64
CA VAL A 130 -5.46 -12.05 4.84
C VAL A 130 -4.77 -11.04 3.93
N ASP A 131 -5.18 -10.93 2.67
CA ASP A 131 -4.63 -9.95 1.73
C ASP A 131 -4.89 -8.50 2.19
N GLU A 132 -6.07 -8.22 2.78
CA GLU A 132 -6.36 -6.92 3.41
C GLU A 132 -5.46 -6.65 4.62
N LEU A 133 -5.22 -7.67 5.47
CA LEU A 133 -4.30 -7.54 6.59
C LEU A 133 -2.85 -7.33 6.15
N ILE A 134 -2.41 -8.03 5.10
CA ILE A 134 -1.09 -7.84 4.50
C ILE A 134 -0.93 -6.38 4.05
N LYS A 135 -1.89 -5.83 3.34
CA LYS A 135 -1.87 -4.41 2.94
C LYS A 135 -1.80 -3.46 4.13
N LYS A 136 -2.54 -3.78 5.20
CA LYS A 136 -2.55 -2.97 6.42
C LYS A 136 -1.21 -2.94 7.15
N TYR A 137 -0.48 -4.05 7.15
CA TYR A 137 0.80 -4.19 7.85
C TYR A 137 2.02 -4.10 6.93
N ASP A 138 1.84 -3.93 5.62
CA ASP A 138 2.94 -3.80 4.66
C ASP A 138 3.86 -2.62 5.05
N PRO A 139 5.13 -2.89 5.39
CA PRO A 139 6.08 -1.85 5.74
C PRO A 139 6.60 -1.10 4.52
N THR A 140 6.29 -1.54 3.31
CA THR A 140 6.85 -0.98 2.07
C THR A 140 6.35 0.44 1.85
N ILE A 141 7.29 1.34 1.60
CA ILE A 141 7.05 2.74 1.25
C ILE A 141 7.29 2.88 -0.25
N TYR A 142 6.24 3.15 -0.99
CA TYR A 142 6.32 3.39 -2.43
C TYR A 142 6.49 4.88 -2.67
N VAL A 143 7.58 5.26 -3.32
CA VAL A 143 7.95 6.65 -3.57
C VAL A 143 7.95 6.91 -5.05
N TYR A 144 7.20 7.90 -5.48
CA TYR A 144 7.14 8.33 -6.87
C TYR A 144 7.83 9.68 -7.00
N VAL A 145 8.77 9.78 -7.92
CA VAL A 145 9.60 10.98 -8.15
C VAL A 145 9.57 11.39 -9.61
N GLY A 146 9.71 12.69 -9.86
CA GLY A 146 9.77 13.24 -11.22
C GLY A 146 11.15 13.16 -11.88
N SER A 147 12.18 12.75 -11.12
CA SER A 147 13.55 12.58 -11.61
C SER A 147 13.98 11.12 -11.51
N ASP A 148 14.59 10.61 -12.56
CA ASP A 148 15.09 9.24 -12.65
C ASP A 148 16.45 9.02 -11.95
N SER A 149 17.04 10.08 -11.40
CA SER A 149 18.40 10.03 -10.88
C SER A 149 18.55 9.58 -9.44
N VAL A 150 17.44 9.39 -8.69
CA VAL A 150 17.52 9.16 -7.25
C VAL A 150 16.74 7.90 -6.87
N ASP A 151 17.46 6.93 -6.30
CA ASP A 151 16.89 5.80 -5.59
C ASP A 151 17.03 6.03 -4.08
N TYR A 152 15.91 6.09 -3.38
CA TYR A 152 15.88 6.35 -1.93
C TYR A 152 16.03 5.11 -1.05
N ASN A 153 16.32 3.96 -1.60
CA ASN A 153 16.49 2.69 -0.86
C ASN A 153 17.63 2.77 0.18
N TYR A 154 18.54 3.73 0.05
CA TYR A 154 19.60 3.95 1.05
C TYR A 154 19.11 4.53 2.38
N ILE A 155 17.93 5.15 2.41
CA ILE A 155 17.32 5.68 3.65
C ILE A 155 16.75 4.52 4.49
N GLU A 156 15.97 3.66 3.85
CA GLU A 156 15.43 2.43 4.45
C GLU A 156 15.25 1.37 3.35
N LYS A 157 15.56 0.11 3.68
CA LYS A 157 15.52 -1.01 2.73
C LYS A 157 14.14 -1.31 2.17
N ASN A 158 13.09 -0.88 2.86
CA ASN A 158 11.70 -1.07 2.46
C ASN A 158 11.15 0.05 1.60
N ILE A 159 11.98 1.01 1.20
CA ILE A 159 11.60 2.05 0.24
C ILE A 159 11.77 1.51 -1.18
N LYS A 160 10.74 1.68 -1.99
CA LYS A 160 10.76 1.40 -3.43
C LYS A 160 10.49 2.68 -4.19
N THR A 161 11.47 3.11 -4.98
CA THR A 161 11.38 4.34 -5.76
C THR A 161 10.94 4.05 -7.18
N TYR A 162 9.98 4.82 -7.67
CA TYR A 162 9.47 4.77 -9.03
C TYR A 162 9.60 6.12 -9.69
N PHE A 163 10.09 6.13 -10.92
CA PHE A 163 10.11 7.31 -11.75
C PHE A 163 8.75 7.56 -12.38
N TYR A 164 8.25 8.78 -12.21
CA TYR A 164 7.00 9.21 -12.80
C TYR A 164 7.20 10.38 -13.75
N LYS A 165 7.14 10.06 -15.02
CA LYS A 165 7.48 10.96 -16.15
C LYS A 165 6.70 12.27 -16.18
N ASN A 166 5.47 12.27 -15.67
CA ASN A 166 4.59 13.44 -15.72
C ASN A 166 4.69 14.34 -14.48
N MET A 167 5.52 13.98 -13.52
CA MET A 167 5.75 14.77 -12.33
C MET A 167 7.01 15.63 -12.54
N SER A 168 6.88 16.94 -12.34
CA SER A 168 8.00 17.87 -12.56
C SER A 168 8.96 17.88 -11.37
N GLU A 169 8.46 18.02 -10.17
CA GLU A 169 9.24 18.10 -8.94
C GLU A 169 8.46 17.56 -7.74
N GLY A 170 9.17 17.30 -6.66
CA GLY A 170 8.60 16.79 -5.43
C GLY A 170 8.52 15.27 -5.39
N ILE A 171 7.72 14.77 -4.47
CA ILE A 171 7.58 13.35 -4.19
C ILE A 171 6.14 13.02 -3.82
N ILE A 172 5.70 11.86 -4.24
CA ILE A 172 4.44 11.27 -3.80
C ILE A 172 4.80 9.98 -3.08
N ILE A 173 4.25 9.80 -1.90
CA ILE A 173 4.46 8.63 -1.08
C ILE A 173 3.16 7.86 -0.98
N ASN A 174 3.21 6.57 -1.30
CA ASN A 174 2.12 5.64 -0.99
C ASN A 174 2.57 4.68 0.12
N TYR A 175 1.82 4.67 1.20
CA TYR A 175 2.10 3.84 2.35
C TYR A 175 0.81 3.29 2.95
N LYS A 176 0.72 1.97 3.08
CA LYS A 176 -0.46 1.27 3.62
C LYS A 176 -1.77 1.68 2.94
N GLY A 177 -1.73 1.87 1.61
CA GLY A 177 -2.89 2.28 0.81
C GLY A 177 -3.29 3.76 0.96
N LYS A 178 -2.51 4.56 1.70
CA LYS A 178 -2.69 6.01 1.80
C LYS A 178 -1.65 6.72 0.96
N MET A 179 -2.09 7.78 0.31
CA MET A 179 -1.23 8.61 -0.51
C MET A 179 -0.96 9.94 0.17
N TYR A 180 0.29 10.34 0.14
CA TYR A 180 0.80 11.60 0.65
C TYR A 180 1.47 12.33 -0.50
N ASP A 181 0.88 13.45 -0.91
CA ASP A 181 1.33 14.21 -2.07
C ASP A 181 2.13 15.43 -1.63
N TYR A 182 3.41 15.41 -1.93
CA TYR A 182 4.36 16.52 -1.74
C TYR A 182 4.92 16.98 -3.10
N SER A 183 4.18 16.75 -4.19
CA SER A 183 4.56 17.23 -5.52
C SER A 183 4.28 18.72 -5.69
N ILE A 184 5.03 19.34 -6.59
CA ILE A 184 4.88 20.75 -6.95
C ILE A 184 4.52 20.85 -8.45
#